data_0b06783cfda0a8a3da5e9ba4f8b578dc
#
_entry.id   0b06783cfda0a8a3da5e9ba4f8b578dc
#
_cell.length_a   1.000
_cell.length_b   1.000
_cell.length_c   1.000
_cell.angle_alpha   90.00
_cell.angle_beta   90.00
_cell.angle_gamma   90.00
#
_symmetry.space_group_name_H-M   'P 1'
#
loop_
_entity.id
_entity.type
_entity.pdbx_description
1 polymer ?
#
loop_
_entity_poly.entity_id
_entity_poly.type
_entity_poly.pdbx_seq_one_letter_code
_entity_poly.pdbx_strand_id
1 'polypeptide(L)'
;MDFQNFLQNLISWSISHGIKIIVILFIAWLAARISRIFISKLIKTLIEKAEIVGRDGKVQKQRGETLSKVFSSTLKIVIWIIATLTVLPEFGVDPTPLLAGAGLIGLAIGMGSKNLVQDYLAGLFILLEDQYRVGEEVNISGEKGKVIDLTLRRTVIKDEEETVHYIPNGQIKNASNFSRK
;
A
#
# COMPACT_ATOMS: atom_id res chain seq x y z
N MET A 1 38.47 -40.28 1.60
CA MET A 1 37.61 -39.27 0.94
C MET A 1 38.53 -38.31 0.20
N ASP A 2 38.63 -38.48 -1.10
CA ASP A 2 39.65 -37.80 -1.91
C ASP A 2 39.35 -36.30 -1.99
N PHE A 3 40.37 -35.52 -1.62
CA PHE A 3 40.29 -34.03 -1.65
C PHE A 3 39.82 -33.49 -3.03
N GLN A 4 40.16 -34.21 -4.10
CA GLN A 4 39.70 -33.88 -5.45
C GLN A 4 38.18 -34.03 -5.62
N ASN A 5 37.58 -35.08 -5.07
CA ASN A 5 36.11 -35.28 -5.12
C ASN A 5 35.37 -34.24 -4.29
N PHE A 6 35.93 -33.82 -3.16
CA PHE A 6 35.40 -32.73 -2.35
C PHE A 6 35.42 -31.38 -3.10
N LEU A 7 36.55 -31.08 -3.76
CA LEU A 7 36.67 -29.86 -4.58
C LEU A 7 35.72 -29.85 -5.76
N GLN A 8 35.58 -30.97 -6.48
CA GLN A 8 34.65 -31.07 -7.60
C GLN A 8 33.19 -30.91 -7.16
N ASN A 9 32.82 -31.49 -6.03
CA ASN A 9 31.49 -31.32 -5.46
C ASN A 9 31.21 -29.88 -5.02
N LEU A 10 32.20 -29.20 -4.41
CA LEU A 10 32.08 -27.78 -4.07
C LEU A 10 31.93 -26.89 -5.33
N ILE A 11 32.73 -27.15 -6.35
CA ILE A 11 32.68 -26.38 -7.59
C ILE A 11 31.30 -26.58 -8.29
N SER A 12 30.86 -27.82 -8.40
CA SER A 12 29.55 -28.12 -9.04
C SER A 12 28.38 -27.53 -8.25
N TRP A 13 28.42 -27.59 -6.92
CA TRP A 13 27.43 -26.94 -6.03
C TRP A 13 27.45 -25.44 -6.20
N SER A 14 28.63 -24.82 -6.18
CA SER A 14 28.80 -23.37 -6.32
C SER A 14 28.32 -22.88 -7.69
N ILE A 15 28.51 -23.63 -8.76
CA ILE A 15 28.03 -23.26 -10.09
C ILE A 15 26.51 -23.41 -10.18
N SER A 16 25.94 -24.48 -9.66
CA SER A 16 24.50 -24.75 -9.78
C SER A 16 23.64 -23.88 -8.85
N HIS A 17 24.07 -23.66 -7.60
CA HIS A 17 23.32 -22.92 -6.59
C HIS A 17 23.79 -21.46 -6.46
N GLY A 18 25.12 -21.22 -6.60
CA GLY A 18 25.70 -19.89 -6.48
C GLY A 18 25.17 -18.91 -7.52
N ILE A 19 25.01 -19.34 -8.77
CA ILE A 19 24.44 -18.52 -9.84
C ILE A 19 22.99 -18.14 -9.51
N LYS A 20 22.18 -19.08 -9.01
CA LYS A 20 20.79 -18.80 -8.63
C LYS A 20 20.72 -17.79 -7.48
N ILE A 21 21.56 -17.95 -6.45
CA ILE A 21 21.62 -17.02 -5.33
C ILE A 21 21.97 -15.61 -5.81
N ILE A 22 22.99 -15.48 -6.68
CA ILE A 22 23.38 -14.17 -7.24
C ILE A 22 22.24 -13.56 -8.05
N VAL A 23 21.55 -14.33 -8.87
CA VAL A 23 20.42 -13.87 -9.67
C VAL A 23 19.27 -13.41 -8.75
N ILE A 24 18.92 -14.18 -7.71
CA ILE A 24 17.87 -13.81 -6.75
C ILE A 24 18.22 -12.48 -6.05
N LEU A 25 19.45 -12.35 -5.54
CA LEU A 25 19.91 -11.15 -4.86
C LEU A 25 19.97 -9.93 -5.80
N PHE A 26 20.38 -10.14 -7.06
CA PHE A 26 20.39 -9.09 -8.07
C PHE A 26 18.99 -8.63 -8.41
N ILE A 27 18.03 -9.55 -8.59
CA ILE A 27 16.62 -9.22 -8.82
C ILE A 27 16.04 -8.47 -7.62
N ALA A 28 16.31 -8.92 -6.40
CA ALA A 28 15.86 -8.25 -5.18
C ALA A 28 16.43 -6.83 -5.05
N TRP A 29 17.71 -6.66 -5.33
CA TRP A 29 18.35 -5.34 -5.34
C TRP A 29 17.74 -4.43 -6.41
N LEU A 30 17.54 -4.94 -7.61
CA LEU A 30 16.93 -4.19 -8.73
C LEU A 30 15.48 -3.80 -8.38
N ALA A 31 14.69 -4.74 -7.85
CA ALA A 31 13.32 -4.48 -7.41
C ALA A 31 13.26 -3.41 -6.30
N ALA A 32 14.15 -3.49 -5.31
CA ALA A 32 14.25 -2.50 -4.25
C ALA A 32 14.68 -1.11 -4.78
N ARG A 33 15.52 -1.05 -5.80
CA ARG A 33 15.93 0.19 -6.45
C ARG A 33 14.79 0.81 -7.26
N ILE A 34 14.11 0.00 -8.08
CA ILE A 34 12.97 0.44 -8.90
C ILE A 34 11.83 0.93 -8.02
N SER A 35 11.48 0.17 -6.96
CA SER A 35 10.40 0.54 -6.04
C SER A 35 10.65 1.90 -5.37
N ARG A 36 11.89 2.20 -4.96
CA ARG A 36 12.26 3.49 -4.38
C ARG A 36 12.02 4.64 -5.39
N ILE A 37 12.46 4.46 -6.65
CA ILE A 37 12.31 5.48 -7.70
C ILE A 37 10.82 5.71 -8.00
N PHE A 38 10.07 4.63 -8.12
CA PHE A 38 8.63 4.68 -8.41
C PHE A 38 7.85 5.38 -7.29
N ILE A 39 8.06 4.98 -6.03
CA ILE A 39 7.39 5.59 -4.86
C ILE A 39 7.74 7.08 -4.77
N SER A 40 9.02 7.44 -4.92
CA SER A 40 9.43 8.84 -4.81
C SER A 40 8.82 9.71 -5.93
N LYS A 41 8.72 9.20 -7.15
CA LYS A 41 8.04 9.90 -8.25
C LYS A 41 6.55 10.04 -8.01
N LEU A 42 5.87 8.94 -7.61
CA LEU A 42 4.43 8.95 -7.33
C LEU A 42 4.07 9.98 -6.26
N ILE A 43 4.79 9.97 -5.14
CA ILE A 43 4.52 10.90 -4.04
C ILE A 43 4.81 12.35 -4.44
N LYS A 44 5.90 12.62 -5.18
CA LYS A 44 6.18 13.96 -5.69
C LYS A 44 5.05 14.48 -6.58
N THR A 45 4.59 13.67 -7.54
CA THR A 45 3.47 14.05 -8.42
C THR A 45 2.17 14.31 -7.66
N LEU A 46 1.89 13.53 -6.60
CA LEU A 46 0.71 13.76 -5.76
C LEU A 46 0.81 15.05 -4.94
N ILE A 47 2.00 15.41 -4.48
CA ILE A 47 2.25 16.65 -3.73
C ILE A 47 2.14 17.86 -4.65
N GLU A 48 2.77 17.83 -5.81
CA GLU A 48 2.70 18.91 -6.79
C GLU A 48 1.25 19.24 -7.19
N LYS A 49 0.42 18.20 -7.37
CA LYS A 49 -1.02 18.39 -7.62
C LYS A 49 -1.77 18.98 -6.41
N ALA A 50 -1.33 18.68 -5.19
CA ALA A 50 -1.93 19.20 -3.97
C ALA A 50 -1.50 20.65 -3.65
N GLU A 51 -0.32 21.07 -4.11
CA GLU A 51 0.22 22.45 -3.96
C GLU A 51 -0.63 23.48 -4.74
N ILE A 52 -1.24 23.06 -5.86
CA ILE A 52 -2.15 23.89 -6.66
C ILE A 52 -3.42 24.29 -5.86
N VAL A 53 -3.72 23.62 -4.75
CA VAL A 53 -4.90 23.84 -3.89
C VAL A 53 -4.62 24.79 -2.70
N GLY A 54 -3.50 25.54 -2.69
CA GLY A 54 -3.30 26.69 -1.77
C GLY A 54 -2.91 26.32 -0.34
N ARG A 55 -2.22 25.20 -0.12
CA ARG A 55 -1.66 24.82 1.19
C ARG A 55 -0.14 25.08 1.24
N ASP A 56 0.37 25.44 2.44
CA ASP A 56 1.79 25.72 2.68
C ASP A 56 2.73 24.63 2.08
N GLY A 57 3.40 24.95 0.98
CA GLY A 57 4.21 24.02 0.20
C GLY A 57 5.35 23.37 0.99
N LYS A 58 5.92 24.06 1.99
CA LYS A 58 6.97 23.51 2.87
C LYS A 58 6.48 22.34 3.71
N VAL A 59 5.31 22.47 4.33
CA VAL A 59 4.72 21.42 5.21
C VAL A 59 4.34 20.19 4.38
N GLN A 60 3.82 20.39 3.18
CA GLN A 60 3.44 19.30 2.29
C GLN A 60 4.66 18.55 1.76
N LYS A 61 5.73 19.25 1.40
CA LYS A 61 6.99 18.65 0.96
C LYS A 61 7.60 17.76 2.04
N GLN A 62 7.66 18.22 3.29
CA GLN A 62 8.18 17.43 4.41
C GLN A 62 7.32 16.17 4.67
N ARG A 63 5.99 16.29 4.62
CA ARG A 63 5.08 15.14 4.74
C ARG A 63 5.30 14.13 3.64
N GLY A 64 5.48 14.58 2.41
CA GLY A 64 5.73 13.70 1.28
C GLY A 64 7.07 13.00 1.35
N GLU A 65 8.12 13.68 1.78
CA GLU A 65 9.43 13.06 1.98
C GLU A 65 9.36 11.97 3.07
N THR A 66 8.65 12.24 4.17
CA THR A 66 8.44 11.26 5.22
C THR A 66 7.64 10.05 4.74
N LEU A 67 6.53 10.27 4.03
CA LEU A 67 5.72 9.19 3.44
C LEU A 67 6.56 8.37 2.45
N SER A 68 7.29 9.01 1.55
CA SER A 68 8.17 8.34 0.59
C SER A 68 9.21 7.47 1.29
N LYS A 69 9.82 7.97 2.36
CA LYS A 69 10.81 7.24 3.15
C LYS A 69 10.19 6.02 3.85
N VAL A 70 9.04 6.19 4.49
CA VAL A 70 8.33 5.10 5.17
C VAL A 70 7.93 4.01 4.18
N PHE A 71 7.22 4.35 3.11
CA PHE A 71 6.78 3.37 2.11
C PHE A 71 7.94 2.66 1.43
N SER A 72 8.98 3.39 1.03
CA SER A 72 10.17 2.81 0.39
C SER A 72 10.93 1.88 1.33
N SER A 73 11.02 2.23 2.62
CA SER A 73 11.70 1.39 3.61
C SER A 73 10.91 0.12 3.90
N THR A 74 9.60 0.22 4.07
CA THR A 74 8.72 -0.93 4.28
C THR A 74 8.78 -1.89 3.10
N LEU A 75 8.66 -1.38 1.87
CA LEU A 75 8.71 -2.23 0.68
C LEU A 75 10.09 -2.88 0.49
N LYS A 76 11.17 -2.16 0.82
CA LYS A 76 12.52 -2.72 0.82
C LYS A 76 12.64 -3.89 1.81
N ILE A 77 12.09 -3.77 3.02
CA ILE A 77 12.10 -4.85 4.01
C ILE A 77 11.36 -6.08 3.47
N VAL A 78 10.17 -5.90 2.91
CA VAL A 78 9.37 -7.00 2.33
C VAL A 78 10.14 -7.70 1.20
N ILE A 79 10.75 -6.93 0.28
CA ILE A 79 11.55 -7.49 -0.83
C ILE A 79 12.71 -8.35 -0.29
N TRP A 80 13.43 -7.85 0.74
CA TRP A 80 14.54 -8.60 1.31
C TRP A 80 14.10 -9.84 2.10
N ILE A 81 12.94 -9.79 2.78
CA ILE A 81 12.35 -10.98 3.41
C ILE A 81 12.04 -12.04 2.34
N ILE A 82 11.38 -11.66 1.25
CA ILE A 82 11.06 -12.57 0.14
C ILE A 82 12.35 -13.15 -0.47
N ALA A 83 13.35 -12.32 -0.73
CA ALA A 83 14.63 -12.76 -1.27
C ALA A 83 15.31 -13.77 -0.34
N THR A 84 15.34 -13.50 0.97
CA THR A 84 15.89 -14.42 1.97
C THR A 84 15.17 -15.75 1.93
N LEU A 85 13.84 -15.76 1.99
CA LEU A 85 13.04 -16.99 1.94
C LEU A 85 13.26 -17.79 0.64
N THR A 86 13.50 -17.10 -0.48
CA THR A 86 13.78 -17.74 -1.77
C THR A 86 15.19 -18.31 -1.85
N VAL A 87 16.14 -17.76 -1.11
CA VAL A 87 17.53 -18.21 -1.09
C VAL A 87 17.74 -19.41 -0.14
N LEU A 88 16.94 -19.55 0.92
CA LEU A 88 17.10 -20.64 1.92
C LEU A 88 17.16 -22.04 1.31
N PRO A 89 16.30 -22.43 0.36
CA PRO A 89 16.35 -23.76 -0.25
C PRO A 89 17.66 -24.06 -0.96
N GLU A 90 18.34 -23.06 -1.50
CA GLU A 90 19.64 -23.27 -2.17
C GLU A 90 20.74 -23.66 -1.14
N PHE A 91 20.53 -23.42 0.15
CA PHE A 91 21.36 -23.90 1.25
C PHE A 91 20.84 -25.19 1.89
N GLY A 92 19.79 -25.82 1.31
CA GLY A 92 19.17 -27.02 1.89
C GLY A 92 18.31 -26.77 3.12
N VAL A 93 17.95 -25.50 3.40
CA VAL A 93 17.08 -25.14 4.52
C VAL A 93 15.62 -25.08 4.02
N ASP A 94 14.74 -25.82 4.67
CA ASP A 94 13.31 -25.78 4.36
C ASP A 94 12.69 -24.43 4.79
N PRO A 95 12.18 -23.63 3.87
CA PRO A 95 11.54 -22.35 4.18
C PRO A 95 10.10 -22.49 4.71
N THR A 96 9.51 -23.67 4.68
CA THR A 96 8.09 -23.92 4.99
C THR A 96 7.67 -23.37 6.37
N PRO A 97 8.42 -23.57 7.47
CA PRO A 97 8.03 -23.01 8.76
C PRO A 97 8.02 -21.48 8.78
N LEU A 98 8.97 -20.86 8.06
CA LEU A 98 9.05 -19.41 7.96
C LEU A 98 7.93 -18.83 7.09
N LEU A 99 7.57 -19.53 6.02
CA LEU A 99 6.43 -19.19 5.16
C LEU A 99 5.11 -19.30 5.94
N ALA A 100 4.95 -20.32 6.77
CA ALA A 100 3.78 -20.45 7.63
C ALA A 100 3.68 -19.26 8.61
N GLY A 101 4.79 -18.90 9.27
CA GLY A 101 4.86 -17.71 10.13
C GLY A 101 4.56 -16.40 9.40
N ALA A 102 5.16 -16.22 8.21
CA ALA A 102 4.88 -15.06 7.36
C ALA A 102 3.40 -14.99 6.93
N GLY A 103 2.77 -16.15 6.68
CA GLY A 103 1.34 -16.26 6.39
C GLY A 103 0.47 -15.76 7.53
N LEU A 104 0.79 -16.12 8.78
CA LEU A 104 0.08 -15.62 9.97
C LEU A 104 0.23 -14.11 10.13
N ILE A 105 1.44 -13.58 9.92
CA ILE A 105 1.68 -12.13 9.93
C ILE A 105 0.87 -11.45 8.82
N GLY A 106 0.85 -12.02 7.61
CA GLY A 106 0.05 -11.53 6.49
C GLY A 106 -1.44 -11.49 6.80
N LEU A 107 -1.97 -12.53 7.45
CA LEU A 107 -3.35 -12.59 7.91
C LEU A 107 -3.65 -11.48 8.93
N ALA A 108 -2.78 -11.27 9.91
CA ALA A 108 -2.94 -10.22 10.91
C ALA A 108 -2.97 -8.82 10.28
N ILE A 109 -2.05 -8.54 9.33
CA ILE A 109 -2.02 -7.29 8.58
C ILE A 109 -3.27 -7.16 7.71
N GLY A 110 -3.72 -8.23 7.05
CA GLY A 110 -4.92 -8.24 6.22
C GLY A 110 -6.18 -7.92 7.04
N MET A 111 -6.33 -8.53 8.21
CA MET A 111 -7.44 -8.23 9.13
C MET A 111 -7.37 -6.79 9.66
N GLY A 112 -6.17 -6.29 9.99
CA GLY A 112 -5.96 -4.90 10.40
C GLY A 112 -6.28 -3.89 9.29
N SER A 113 -6.11 -4.27 8.03
CA SER A 113 -6.36 -3.40 6.86
C SER A 113 -7.78 -3.52 6.29
N LYS A 114 -8.65 -4.38 6.85
CA LYS A 114 -10.01 -4.64 6.35
C LYS A 114 -10.81 -3.36 6.12
N ASN A 115 -10.77 -2.45 7.08
CA ASN A 115 -11.54 -1.20 6.98
C ASN A 115 -11.06 -0.30 5.85
N LEU A 116 -9.74 -0.28 5.57
CA LEU A 116 -9.21 0.48 4.42
C LEU A 116 -9.76 -0.07 3.11
N VAL A 117 -9.71 -1.38 2.91
CA VAL A 117 -10.25 -2.02 1.70
C VAL A 117 -11.76 -1.75 1.58
N GLN A 118 -12.49 -1.83 2.68
CA GLN A 118 -13.93 -1.53 2.73
C GLN A 118 -14.22 -0.09 2.32
N ASP A 119 -13.43 0.90 2.82
CA ASP A 119 -13.59 2.31 2.47
C ASP A 119 -13.43 2.54 0.97
N TYR A 120 -12.38 1.94 0.36
CA TYR A 120 -12.10 2.10 -1.06
C TYR A 120 -13.18 1.44 -1.95
N LEU A 121 -13.62 0.23 -1.59
CA LEU A 121 -14.68 -0.46 -2.34
C LEU A 121 -16.01 0.29 -2.24
N ALA A 122 -16.39 0.73 -1.04
CA ALA A 122 -17.61 1.52 -0.85
C ALA A 122 -17.55 2.83 -1.66
N GLY A 123 -16.43 3.56 -1.60
CA GLY A 123 -16.26 4.78 -2.39
C GLY A 123 -16.29 4.55 -3.90
N LEU A 124 -15.75 3.43 -4.38
CA LEU A 124 -15.85 3.04 -5.78
C LEU A 124 -17.31 2.82 -6.20
N PHE A 125 -18.11 2.11 -5.40
CA PHE A 125 -19.52 1.89 -5.69
C PHE A 125 -20.36 3.17 -5.60
N ILE A 126 -20.11 4.03 -4.62
CA ILE A 126 -20.74 5.36 -4.53
C ILE A 126 -20.56 6.14 -5.84
N LEU A 127 -19.35 6.11 -6.41
CA LEU A 127 -19.03 6.80 -7.67
C LEU A 127 -19.61 6.09 -8.89
N LEU A 128 -19.55 4.76 -8.97
CA LEU A 128 -20.05 3.99 -10.12
C LEU A 128 -21.58 4.02 -10.21
N GLU A 129 -22.26 3.95 -9.07
CA GLU A 129 -23.72 3.99 -8.98
C GLU A 129 -24.26 5.43 -8.97
N ASP A 130 -23.36 6.42 -8.92
CA ASP A 130 -23.71 7.85 -8.86
C ASP A 130 -24.71 8.15 -7.73
N GLN A 131 -24.47 7.59 -6.54
CA GLN A 131 -25.41 7.73 -5.41
C GLN A 131 -25.60 9.18 -4.99
N TYR A 132 -24.51 9.96 -4.97
CA TYR A 132 -24.50 11.40 -4.75
C TYR A 132 -23.23 12.05 -5.31
N ARG A 133 -23.26 13.36 -5.52
CA ARG A 133 -22.17 14.18 -6.09
C ARG A 133 -21.75 15.31 -5.16
N VAL A 134 -20.56 15.84 -5.40
CA VAL A 134 -20.13 17.08 -4.75
C VAL A 134 -21.11 18.20 -5.07
N GLY A 135 -21.57 18.91 -4.04
CA GLY A 135 -22.55 19.98 -4.12
C GLY A 135 -23.99 19.57 -3.78
N GLU A 136 -24.30 18.27 -3.75
CA GLU A 136 -25.61 17.76 -3.36
C GLU A 136 -25.80 17.73 -1.85
N GLU A 137 -27.04 17.86 -1.40
CA GLU A 137 -27.43 17.76 0.01
C GLU A 137 -27.82 16.32 0.34
N VAL A 138 -27.15 15.76 1.35
CA VAL A 138 -27.28 14.35 1.73
C VAL A 138 -27.40 14.19 3.24
N ASN A 139 -27.96 13.06 3.67
CA ASN A 139 -27.79 12.56 5.04
C ASN A 139 -27.02 11.24 4.97
N ILE A 140 -25.87 11.22 5.59
CA ILE A 140 -24.94 10.07 5.59
C ILE A 140 -24.60 9.74 7.03
N SER A 141 -24.88 8.50 7.43
CA SER A 141 -24.57 8.00 8.79
C SER A 141 -25.17 8.86 9.92
N GLY A 142 -26.29 9.53 9.66
CA GLY A 142 -26.98 10.41 10.61
C GLY A 142 -26.61 11.89 10.52
N GLU A 143 -25.56 12.23 9.78
CA GLU A 143 -25.12 13.62 9.56
C GLU A 143 -25.73 14.17 8.27
N LYS A 144 -26.45 15.29 8.37
CA LYS A 144 -27.06 16.00 7.24
C LYS A 144 -26.17 17.16 6.82
N GLY A 145 -25.92 17.31 5.52
CA GLY A 145 -25.13 18.42 5.03
C GLY A 145 -24.88 18.36 3.52
N LYS A 146 -24.16 19.37 3.03
CA LYS A 146 -23.75 19.47 1.64
C LYS A 146 -22.43 18.74 1.41
N VAL A 147 -22.35 17.88 0.40
CA VAL A 147 -21.11 17.21 0.01
C VAL A 147 -20.12 18.25 -0.54
N ILE A 148 -18.97 18.41 0.12
CA ILE A 148 -17.91 19.35 -0.28
C ILE A 148 -16.71 18.66 -0.90
N ASP A 149 -16.48 17.36 -0.59
CA ASP A 149 -15.41 16.56 -1.17
C ASP A 149 -15.83 15.07 -1.19
N LEU A 150 -15.48 14.38 -2.25
CA LEU A 150 -15.76 12.95 -2.43
C LEU A 150 -14.53 12.27 -3.02
N THR A 151 -13.97 11.35 -2.27
CA THR A 151 -12.82 10.53 -2.68
C THR A 151 -13.17 9.05 -2.57
N LEU A 152 -12.33 8.16 -3.10
CA LEU A 152 -12.53 6.71 -2.94
C LEU A 152 -12.53 6.26 -1.46
N ARG A 153 -11.84 6.97 -0.57
CA ARG A 153 -11.73 6.58 0.84
C ARG A 153 -12.78 7.23 1.74
N ARG A 154 -13.16 8.48 1.45
CA ARG A 154 -14.01 9.28 2.34
C ARG A 154 -14.92 10.21 1.58
N THR A 155 -16.05 10.51 2.15
CA THR A 155 -16.94 11.61 1.82
C THR A 155 -16.78 12.71 2.87
N VAL A 156 -16.77 13.98 2.46
CA VAL A 156 -16.72 15.13 3.35
C VAL A 156 -17.99 15.94 3.14
N ILE A 157 -18.75 16.15 4.21
CA ILE A 157 -19.95 16.96 4.18
C ILE A 157 -19.79 18.15 5.13
N LYS A 158 -20.50 19.22 4.84
CA LYS A 158 -20.58 20.41 5.66
C LYS A 158 -22.04 20.64 6.04
N ASP A 159 -22.31 20.72 7.34
CA ASP A 159 -23.66 20.92 7.86
C ASP A 159 -24.06 22.42 7.85
N GLU A 160 -25.28 22.72 8.36
CA GLU A 160 -25.82 24.07 8.45
C GLU A 160 -25.07 24.96 9.46
N GLU A 161 -24.40 24.35 10.44
CA GLU A 161 -23.58 25.04 11.44
C GLU A 161 -22.14 25.28 10.97
N GLU A 162 -21.86 25.01 9.67
CA GLU A 162 -20.53 25.15 9.08
C GLU A 162 -19.53 24.09 9.56
N THR A 163 -19.96 23.06 10.31
CA THR A 163 -19.11 21.95 10.78
C THR A 163 -18.77 21.01 9.63
N VAL A 164 -17.52 20.59 9.58
CA VAL A 164 -17.05 19.69 8.50
C VAL A 164 -16.90 18.28 9.05
N HIS A 165 -17.68 17.35 8.51
CA HIS A 165 -17.68 15.95 8.86
C HIS A 165 -16.88 15.13 7.84
N TYR A 166 -15.89 14.36 8.31
CA TYR A 166 -15.06 13.47 7.50
C TYR A 166 -15.52 12.03 7.72
N ILE A 167 -16.27 11.49 6.79
CA ILE A 167 -16.91 10.17 6.92
C ILE A 167 -16.19 9.15 6.03
N PRO A 168 -15.54 8.11 6.59
CA PRO A 168 -14.99 7.00 5.80
C PRO A 168 -16.10 6.31 5.02
N ASN A 169 -15.91 6.07 3.73
CA ASN A 169 -16.95 5.52 2.86
C ASN A 169 -17.43 4.13 3.32
N GLY A 170 -16.54 3.30 3.86
CA GLY A 170 -16.89 1.98 4.39
C GLY A 170 -17.77 2.00 5.65
N GLN A 171 -17.96 3.15 6.28
CA GLN A 171 -18.88 3.33 7.42
C GLN A 171 -20.26 3.80 6.96
N ILE A 172 -20.44 4.15 5.70
CA ILE A 172 -21.70 4.59 5.13
C ILE A 172 -22.56 3.35 4.87
N LYS A 173 -23.54 3.12 5.73
CA LYS A 173 -24.48 2.00 5.59
C LYS A 173 -25.69 2.39 4.73
N ASN A 174 -26.10 3.64 4.82
CA ASN A 174 -27.21 4.23 4.08
C ASN A 174 -26.90 5.69 3.80
N ALA A 175 -27.32 6.15 2.65
CA ALA A 175 -27.28 7.55 2.25
C ALA A 175 -28.65 7.98 1.73
N SER A 176 -29.14 9.14 2.19
CA SER A 176 -30.31 9.78 1.64
C SER A 176 -29.89 11.01 0.86
N ASN A 177 -30.32 11.12 -0.37
CA ASN A 177 -30.02 12.26 -1.23
C ASN A 177 -31.26 13.16 -1.37
N PHE A 178 -31.18 14.40 -0.90
CA PHE A 178 -32.28 15.36 -0.91
C PHE A 178 -32.28 16.24 -2.15
N SER A 179 -31.20 16.22 -2.94
CA SER A 179 -31.07 17.02 -4.16
C SER A 179 -31.65 16.32 -5.40
N ARG A 180 -31.96 15.03 -5.32
CA ARG A 180 -32.55 14.23 -6.40
C ARG A 180 -33.97 13.81 -6.01
N LYS A 181 -34.90 14.07 -6.97
CA LYS A 181 -36.30 13.67 -6.88
C LYS A 181 -36.57 12.53 -7.87
#